data_72834b92c0d016d8a179be292aa8bdd1
#
_entry.id   72834b92c0d016d8a179be292aa8bdd1
#
_cell.length_a   1.000
_cell.length_b   1.000
_cell.length_c   1.000
_cell.angle_alpha   90.00
_cell.angle_beta   90.00
_cell.angle_gamma   90.00
#
_symmetry.space_group_name_H-M   'P 1'
#
loop_
_entity.id
_entity.type
_entity.pdbx_description
1 polymer ?
#
loop_
_entity_poly.entity_id
_entity_poly.type
_entity_poly.pdbx_seq_one_letter_code
_entity_poly.pdbx_strand_id
1 'polypeptide(L)'
;MSDFSYLSCPACGRAALPDHVEGVSCAACRGPAPERVYRLLLSVATHDRVFPVVLFDRAARTLLGCPADELARLFAAHRGAALAAADALQGEMCRLALRKPTKDGAEHLRAVSVVPLNDGFRPVVDALRTLYSRC
;
A
#
# COMPACT_ATOMS: atom_id res chain seq x y z
N MET A 1 1.98 2.86 -9.95
CA MET A 1 1.46 2.04 -8.81
C MET A 1 0.83 0.72 -9.24
N SER A 2 1.35 0.07 -10.27
CA SER A 2 0.79 -1.21 -10.71
C SER A 2 1.01 -2.34 -9.69
N ASP A 3 2.09 -2.29 -8.91
CA ASP A 3 2.49 -3.35 -7.99
C ASP A 3 2.37 -2.90 -6.52
N PHE A 4 1.26 -2.22 -6.20
CA PHE A 4 1.04 -1.65 -4.86
C PHE A 4 0.50 -2.67 -3.85
N SER A 5 0.14 -3.87 -4.28
CA SER A 5 -0.52 -4.85 -3.42
C SER A 5 -0.22 -6.29 -3.86
N TYR A 6 -0.47 -7.22 -2.96
CA TYR A 6 -0.34 -8.65 -3.22
C TYR A 6 -1.33 -9.41 -2.34
N LEU A 7 -1.54 -10.69 -2.65
CA LEU A 7 -2.40 -11.55 -1.85
C LEU A 7 -1.58 -12.21 -0.75
N SER A 8 -2.08 -12.17 0.48
CA SER A 8 -1.43 -12.75 1.65
C SER A 8 -2.45 -13.50 2.50
N CYS A 9 -2.06 -14.66 3.02
CA CYS A 9 -2.92 -15.44 3.92
C CYS A 9 -3.03 -14.74 5.28
N PRO A 10 -4.25 -14.43 5.77
CA PRO A 10 -4.40 -13.79 7.08
C PRO A 10 -4.02 -14.69 8.25
N ALA A 11 -3.99 -16.01 8.04
CA ALA A 11 -3.63 -16.96 9.10
C ALA A 11 -2.13 -17.21 9.20
N CYS A 12 -1.44 -17.48 8.07
CA CYS A 12 -0.02 -17.83 8.09
C CYS A 12 0.90 -16.71 7.60
N GLY A 13 0.37 -15.64 7.03
CA GLY A 13 1.14 -14.49 6.56
C GLY A 13 1.91 -14.69 5.27
N ARG A 14 1.82 -15.86 4.65
CA ARG A 14 2.55 -16.15 3.40
C ARG A 14 1.88 -15.50 2.21
N ALA A 15 2.69 -15.01 1.27
CA ALA A 15 2.17 -14.51 0.01
C ALA A 15 1.57 -15.66 -0.81
N ALA A 16 0.45 -15.40 -1.47
CA ALA A 16 -0.16 -16.36 -2.36
C ALA A 16 0.69 -16.53 -3.62
N LEU A 17 0.66 -17.73 -4.21
CA LEU A 17 1.33 -18.00 -5.47
C LEU A 17 0.68 -17.15 -6.60
N PRO A 18 1.44 -16.80 -7.66
CA PRO A 18 0.89 -15.97 -8.74
C PRO A 18 -0.32 -16.58 -9.45
N ASP A 19 -0.45 -17.91 -9.43
CA ASP A 19 -1.56 -18.64 -10.05
C ASP A 19 -2.71 -18.95 -9.08
N HIS A 20 -2.66 -18.39 -7.87
CA HIS A 20 -3.71 -18.63 -6.88
C HIS A 20 -5.05 -18.10 -7.37
N VAL A 21 -6.10 -18.93 -7.29
CA VAL A 21 -7.46 -18.55 -7.66
C VAL A 21 -8.09 -17.80 -6.50
N GLU A 22 -8.68 -16.63 -6.78
CA GLU A 22 -9.32 -15.80 -5.78
C GLU A 22 -10.46 -16.56 -5.08
N GLY A 23 -10.54 -16.43 -3.76
CA GLY A 23 -11.54 -17.10 -2.94
C GLY A 23 -11.19 -18.52 -2.52
N VAL A 24 -10.13 -19.10 -3.07
CA VAL A 24 -9.67 -20.45 -2.71
C VAL A 24 -8.78 -20.37 -1.46
N SER A 25 -8.91 -21.37 -0.57
CA SER A 25 -8.13 -21.46 0.65
C SER A 25 -6.62 -21.37 0.38
N CYS A 26 -5.86 -20.93 1.39
CA CYS A 26 -4.41 -20.84 1.30
C CYS A 26 -3.78 -22.20 1.03
N ALA A 27 -2.96 -22.29 0.00
CA ALA A 27 -2.29 -23.53 -0.39
C ALA A 27 -1.25 -23.98 0.64
N ALA A 28 -0.68 -23.06 1.43
CA ALA A 28 0.38 -23.37 2.38
C ALA A 28 -0.16 -23.92 3.70
N CYS A 29 -1.22 -23.34 4.26
CA CYS A 29 -1.74 -23.72 5.58
C CYS A 29 -3.17 -24.26 5.53
N ARG A 30 -3.82 -24.27 4.37
CA ARG A 30 -5.22 -24.68 4.16
C ARG A 30 -6.21 -23.86 4.99
N GLY A 31 -5.78 -22.68 5.43
CA GLY A 31 -6.61 -21.74 6.17
C GLY A 31 -7.52 -20.90 5.28
N PRO A 32 -7.93 -19.72 5.74
CA PRO A 32 -8.81 -18.85 4.97
C PRO A 32 -8.18 -18.41 3.64
N ALA A 33 -9.03 -17.97 2.72
CA ALA A 33 -8.57 -17.45 1.43
C ALA A 33 -7.64 -16.25 1.65
N PRO A 34 -6.56 -16.11 0.86
CA PRO A 34 -5.68 -14.94 0.96
C PRO A 34 -6.42 -13.64 0.72
N GLU A 35 -5.99 -12.61 1.42
CA GLU A 35 -6.51 -11.25 1.30
C GLU A 35 -5.50 -10.37 0.58
N ARG A 36 -6.00 -9.35 -0.14
CA ARG A 36 -5.14 -8.37 -0.75
C ARG A 36 -4.62 -7.40 0.31
N VAL A 37 -3.31 -7.23 0.36
CA VAL A 37 -2.64 -6.32 1.31
C VAL A 37 -1.69 -5.40 0.55
N TYR A 38 -1.40 -4.24 1.14
CA TYR A 38 -0.49 -3.28 0.52
C TYR A 38 0.97 -3.68 0.63
N ARG A 39 1.68 -3.41 -0.46
CA ARG A 39 3.14 -3.31 -0.48
C ARG A 39 3.48 -2.12 -1.36
N LEU A 40 3.66 -0.97 -0.73
CA LEU A 40 3.81 0.29 -1.43
C LEU A 40 5.27 0.73 -1.39
N LEU A 41 5.85 0.98 -2.56
CA LEU A 41 7.21 1.50 -2.67
C LEU A 41 7.13 3.00 -2.95
N LEU A 42 7.70 3.79 -2.05
CA LEU A 42 7.70 5.24 -2.16
C LEU A 42 9.13 5.79 -2.14
N SER A 43 9.35 6.85 -2.89
CA SER A 43 10.57 7.65 -2.79
C SER A 43 10.36 8.69 -1.68
N VAL A 44 11.26 8.69 -0.71
CA VAL A 44 11.21 9.59 0.43
C VAL A 44 12.39 10.56 0.35
N ALA A 45 12.12 11.85 0.52
CA ALA A 45 13.14 12.87 0.53
C ALA A 45 13.31 13.43 1.93
N THR A 46 14.54 13.46 2.40
CA THR A 46 14.96 14.21 3.58
C THR A 46 15.73 15.45 3.13
N HIS A 47 16.23 16.26 4.07
CA HIS A 47 16.96 17.47 3.71
C HIS A 47 18.25 17.22 2.92
N ASP A 48 18.80 16.00 2.97
CA ASP A 48 20.11 15.70 2.38
C ASP A 48 20.10 14.54 1.37
N ARG A 49 18.99 13.81 1.22
CA ARG A 49 18.97 12.69 0.25
C ARG A 49 17.56 12.21 -0.08
N VAL A 50 17.49 11.41 -1.15
CA VAL A 50 16.27 10.72 -1.58
C VAL A 50 16.57 9.22 -1.60
N PHE A 51 15.64 8.43 -1.05
CA PHE A 51 15.81 6.98 -1.00
C PHE A 51 14.46 6.26 -1.04
N PRO A 52 14.42 5.01 -1.51
CA PRO A 52 13.17 4.24 -1.55
C PRO A 52 12.86 3.64 -0.17
N VAL A 53 11.56 3.58 0.15
CA VAL A 53 11.04 2.99 1.37
C VAL A 53 9.84 2.14 1.01
N VAL A 54 9.73 0.95 1.61
CA VAL A 54 8.58 0.08 1.42
C VAL A 54 7.62 0.21 2.61
N LEU A 55 6.32 0.34 2.30
CA LEU A 55 5.26 0.37 3.30
C LEU A 55 4.38 -0.87 3.11
N PHE A 56 4.23 -1.66 4.17
CA PHE A 56 3.29 -2.77 4.17
C PHE A 56 1.93 -2.34 4.71
N ASP A 57 0.98 -3.24 4.75
CA ASP A 57 -0.44 -2.93 4.87
C ASP A 57 -0.80 -1.90 5.94
N ARG A 58 -0.32 -2.07 7.17
CA ARG A 58 -0.67 -1.17 8.28
C ARG A 58 -0.24 0.27 8.02
N ALA A 59 1.01 0.46 7.62
CA ALA A 59 1.55 1.81 7.37
C ALA A 59 0.92 2.42 6.12
N ALA A 60 0.74 1.63 5.06
CA ALA A 60 0.14 2.10 3.82
C ALA A 60 -1.32 2.54 4.01
N ARG A 61 -2.10 1.83 4.84
CA ARG A 61 -3.49 2.22 5.12
C ARG A 61 -3.63 3.60 5.75
N THR A 62 -2.64 4.02 6.54
CA THR A 62 -2.64 5.38 7.10
C THR A 62 -2.67 6.44 6.01
N LEU A 63 -1.90 6.25 4.95
CA LEU A 63 -1.85 7.19 3.83
C LEU A 63 -3.02 7.01 2.86
N LEU A 64 -3.41 5.79 2.59
CA LEU A 64 -4.41 5.48 1.57
C LEU A 64 -5.84 5.53 2.10
N GLY A 65 -6.05 5.17 3.37
CA GLY A 65 -7.34 5.34 4.06
C GLY A 65 -8.37 4.25 3.78
N CYS A 66 -8.00 3.18 3.09
CA CYS A 66 -8.90 2.07 2.78
C CYS A 66 -8.12 0.77 2.63
N PRO A 67 -8.81 -0.39 2.71
CA PRO A 67 -8.19 -1.67 2.38
C PRO A 67 -7.70 -1.73 0.93
N ALA A 68 -6.70 -2.55 0.66
CA ALA A 68 -6.12 -2.68 -0.69
C ALA A 68 -7.15 -3.13 -1.73
N ASP A 69 -8.13 -3.95 -1.36
CA ASP A 69 -9.20 -4.38 -2.28
C ASP A 69 -10.04 -3.21 -2.78
N GLU A 70 -10.35 -2.27 -1.91
CA GLU A 70 -11.13 -1.09 -2.30
C GLU A 70 -10.35 -0.22 -3.29
N LEU A 71 -9.07 0.01 -3.02
CA LEU A 71 -8.23 0.79 -3.92
C LEU A 71 -8.05 0.08 -5.26
N ALA A 72 -7.89 -1.24 -5.26
CA ALA A 72 -7.80 -2.03 -6.49
C ALA A 72 -9.06 -1.89 -7.35
N ARG A 73 -10.24 -1.88 -6.72
CA ARG A 73 -11.50 -1.66 -7.42
C ARG A 73 -11.59 -0.26 -8.04
N LEU A 74 -11.14 0.76 -7.30
CA LEU A 74 -11.09 2.13 -7.83
C LEU A 74 -10.16 2.24 -9.03
N PHE A 75 -8.99 1.63 -8.98
CA PHE A 75 -8.04 1.65 -10.09
C PHE A 75 -8.59 0.90 -11.31
N ALA A 76 -9.31 -0.20 -11.11
CA ALA A 76 -9.93 -0.94 -12.19
C ALA A 76 -11.08 -0.17 -12.83
N ALA A 77 -11.84 0.59 -12.03
CA ALA A 77 -13.01 1.34 -12.51
C ALA A 77 -12.63 2.66 -13.19
N HIS A 78 -11.48 3.25 -12.84
CA HIS A 78 -11.11 4.59 -13.32
C HIS A 78 -9.67 4.60 -13.83
N ARG A 79 -9.49 4.83 -15.11
CA ARG A 79 -8.20 4.73 -15.80
C ARG A 79 -7.11 5.64 -15.19
N GLY A 80 -7.45 6.82 -14.73
CA GLY A 80 -6.51 7.79 -14.18
C GLY A 80 -6.31 7.70 -12.67
N ALA A 81 -6.97 6.77 -11.98
CA ALA A 81 -6.98 6.75 -10.52
C ALA A 81 -5.61 6.48 -9.90
N ALA A 82 -4.81 5.59 -10.50
CA ALA A 82 -3.47 5.30 -9.99
C ALA A 82 -2.55 6.52 -10.03
N LEU A 83 -2.60 7.28 -11.13
CA LEU A 83 -1.83 8.52 -11.26
C LEU A 83 -2.33 9.58 -10.29
N ALA A 84 -3.65 9.72 -10.14
CA ALA A 84 -4.24 10.68 -9.20
C ALA A 84 -3.86 10.34 -7.76
N ALA A 85 -3.78 9.04 -7.41
CA ALA A 85 -3.34 8.61 -6.09
C ALA A 85 -1.88 8.99 -5.83
N ALA A 86 -1.01 8.78 -6.82
CA ALA A 86 0.40 9.15 -6.70
C ALA A 86 0.55 10.66 -6.55
N ASP A 87 -0.18 11.44 -7.33
CA ASP A 87 -0.16 12.91 -7.24
C ASP A 87 -0.64 13.40 -5.87
N ALA A 88 -1.65 12.74 -5.29
CA ALA A 88 -2.18 13.11 -3.98
C ALA A 88 -1.16 12.92 -2.84
N LEU A 89 -0.25 11.97 -2.98
CA LEU A 89 0.80 11.72 -1.98
C LEU A 89 2.03 12.57 -2.19
N GLN A 90 2.27 13.05 -3.39
CA GLN A 90 3.48 13.80 -3.71
C GLN A 90 3.55 15.07 -2.87
N GLY A 91 4.70 15.26 -2.19
CA GLY A 91 4.93 16.44 -1.37
C GLY A 91 4.39 16.37 0.05
N GLU A 92 3.72 15.27 0.44
CA GLU A 92 3.25 15.12 1.82
C GLU A 92 4.41 14.96 2.79
N MET A 93 4.36 15.72 3.87
CA MET A 93 5.34 15.65 4.95
C MET A 93 4.88 14.67 6.00
N CYS A 94 5.71 13.70 6.30
CA CYS A 94 5.37 12.63 7.25
C CYS A 94 6.52 12.34 8.20
N ARG A 95 6.18 11.87 9.38
CA ARG A 95 7.15 11.23 10.28
C ARG A 95 7.11 9.74 10.04
N LEU A 96 8.25 9.15 9.72
CA LEU A 96 8.37 7.73 9.43
C LEU A 96 9.25 7.06 10.47
N ALA A 97 8.81 5.90 10.97
CA ALA A 97 9.67 5.00 11.73
C ALA A 97 10.17 3.93 10.79
N LEU A 98 11.48 3.87 10.59
CA LEU A 98 12.11 2.98 9.61
C LEU A 98 12.80 1.81 10.29
N ARG A 99 12.80 0.67 9.61
CA ARG A 99 13.54 -0.53 10.00
C ARG A 99 14.34 -1.05 8.83
N LYS A 100 15.50 -1.66 9.15
CA LYS A 100 16.30 -2.37 8.16
C LYS A 100 15.54 -3.64 7.73
N PRO A 101 15.74 -4.11 6.48
CA PRO A 101 15.15 -5.36 6.03
C PRO A 101 15.59 -6.53 6.92
N THR A 102 14.66 -7.44 7.21
CA THR A 102 14.93 -8.64 8.00
C THR A 102 15.26 -9.85 7.15
N LYS A 103 14.92 -9.80 5.85
CA LYS A 103 15.20 -10.89 4.91
C LYS A 103 16.50 -10.63 4.18
N ASP A 104 17.32 -11.67 4.01
CA ASP A 104 18.48 -11.61 3.15
C ASP A 104 18.07 -11.27 1.73
N GLY A 105 18.77 -10.30 1.12
CA GLY A 105 18.48 -9.85 -0.23
C GLY A 105 17.42 -8.76 -0.33
N ALA A 106 16.77 -8.37 0.77
CA ALA A 106 15.88 -7.21 0.76
C ALA A 106 16.70 -5.91 0.69
N GLU A 107 16.37 -5.04 -0.25
CA GLU A 107 17.18 -3.87 -0.57
C GLU A 107 16.67 -2.57 0.06
N HIS A 108 15.43 -2.53 0.53
CA HIS A 108 14.79 -1.27 0.92
C HIS A 108 14.49 -1.23 2.41
N LEU A 109 14.64 -0.05 3.00
CA LEU A 109 14.15 0.21 4.34
C LEU A 109 12.63 0.05 4.37
N ARG A 110 12.12 -0.44 5.49
CA ARG A 110 10.70 -0.61 5.73
C ARG A 110 10.21 0.47 6.68
N ALA A 111 9.14 1.16 6.31
CA ALA A 111 8.43 2.05 7.22
C ALA A 111 7.44 1.24 8.05
N VAL A 112 7.64 1.19 9.37
CA VAL A 112 6.75 0.46 10.27
C VAL A 112 5.64 1.36 10.79
N SER A 113 5.80 2.68 10.71
CA SER A 113 4.74 3.63 11.01
C SER A 113 4.89 4.87 10.15
N VAL A 114 3.76 5.51 9.87
CA VAL A 114 3.70 6.75 9.09
C VAL A 114 2.73 7.68 9.81
N VAL A 115 3.17 8.91 10.11
CA VAL A 115 2.32 9.92 10.71
C VAL A 115 2.39 11.19 9.85
N PRO A 116 1.33 11.53 9.12
CA PRO A 116 1.29 12.80 8.40
C PRO A 116 1.43 13.97 9.35
N LEU A 117 2.23 14.97 8.98
CA LEU A 117 2.48 16.15 9.82
C LEU A 117 1.47 17.28 9.61
N ASN A 118 0.71 17.23 8.51
CA ASN A 118 -0.32 18.20 8.20
C ASN A 118 -1.64 17.79 8.85
N ASP A 119 -2.18 18.62 9.73
CA ASP A 119 -3.47 18.38 10.39
C ASP A 119 -4.63 18.26 9.40
N GLY A 120 -4.51 18.89 8.24
CA GLY A 120 -5.49 18.82 7.17
C GLY A 120 -5.27 17.65 6.21
N PHE A 121 -4.35 16.73 6.50
CA PHE A 121 -4.10 15.59 5.63
C PHE A 121 -5.38 14.77 5.43
N ARG A 122 -5.66 14.47 4.16
CA ARG A 122 -6.77 13.60 3.77
C ARG A 122 -6.21 12.33 3.15
N PRO A 123 -6.63 11.15 3.62
CA PRO A 123 -6.22 9.90 2.97
C PRO A 123 -6.51 9.91 1.48
N VAL A 124 -5.69 9.21 0.71
CA VAL A 124 -5.78 9.19 -0.76
C VAL A 124 -7.17 8.79 -1.24
N VAL A 125 -7.82 7.81 -0.58
CA VAL A 125 -9.14 7.35 -0.98
C VAL A 125 -10.17 8.48 -0.94
N ASP A 126 -10.07 9.42 0.01
CA ASP A 126 -10.99 10.55 0.08
C ASP A 126 -10.83 11.46 -1.13
N ALA A 127 -9.59 11.72 -1.54
CA ALA A 127 -9.33 12.51 -2.75
C ALA A 127 -9.88 11.81 -4.00
N LEU A 128 -9.71 10.50 -4.11
CA LEU A 128 -10.23 9.73 -5.23
C LEU A 128 -11.76 9.70 -5.26
N ARG A 129 -12.40 9.53 -4.11
CA ARG A 129 -13.87 9.56 -4.02
C ARG A 129 -14.42 10.91 -4.46
N THR A 130 -13.75 11.99 -4.09
CA THR A 130 -14.14 13.34 -4.53
C THR A 130 -14.04 13.48 -6.05
N LEU A 131 -12.92 13.01 -6.64
CA LEU A 131 -12.73 13.07 -8.09
C LEU A 131 -13.74 12.24 -8.88
N TYR A 132 -14.10 11.07 -8.36
CA TYR A 132 -14.90 10.09 -9.10
C TYR A 132 -16.32 9.89 -8.55
N SER A 133 -16.75 10.74 -7.63
CA SER A 133 -18.06 10.59 -6.97
C SER A 133 -19.26 10.84 -7.88
N ARG A 134 -19.03 11.42 -9.07
CA ARG A 134 -20.09 11.74 -10.03
C ARG A 134 -20.19 10.75 -11.19
N CYS A 135 -19.52 9.64 -11.07
CA CYS A 135 -19.55 8.62 -12.12
C CYS A 135 -20.75 7.73 -12.01
#